data_97aeccc44d526dbbe45e9f44150e89bf
#
_entry.id   97aeccc44d526dbbe45e9f44150e89bf
#
_cell.length_a   1.000
_cell.length_b   1.000
_cell.length_c   1.000
_cell.angle_alpha   90.00
_cell.angle_beta   90.00
_cell.angle_gamma   90.00
#
_symmetry.space_group_name_H-M   'P 1'
#
loop_
_entity.id
_entity.type
_entity.pdbx_description
1 polymer ?
#
loop_
_entity_poly.entity_id
_entity_poly.type
_entity_poly.pdbx_seq_one_letter_code
_entity_poly.pdbx_strand_id
1 'polypeptide(L)'
;VDWFKNKVFLMIIMTDNNDFKMVAKTFFGLEDVLSDELLTLGAKKIEKGVRNVSFFGDLGFLYKCNLSLRTAIRILKPIAFFNVNDEKELYSSFYNFNWEDFLSLDLTFSIESVLNSDFFSHSLFVSQKAKDGIVDRFRKLYKRRPNVDSINPDIKINIHIRDSKCTVSLDSSGKPLNQRGYRSQTNIAPINEVLAAGIILLSDWDLESDFLDPMCGSGTFLIEAAMLATNYPPNIKRSNFSFKNWNDFDLDLFVMITKSVQSKIKPYNNKISGFDKSPSAISKCNQNIINAGLDDVISISKEDFFRSKKNNDDFLHLVFNPPYGERLRIDIESFYKKIGDKLKTDYSNSNAWFITSSVEALKHVGLRPSRKIKLFNGK
;
A
#
# COMPACT_ATOMS: atom_id res chain seq x y z
N VAL A 1 -40.90 -6.62 -28.69
CA VAL A 1 -40.61 -7.97 -28.22
C VAL A 1 -39.08 -8.09 -28.17
N ASP A 2 -38.50 -7.89 -27.05
CA ASP A 2 -37.23 -8.40 -26.52
C ASP A 2 -36.71 -7.46 -25.40
N TRP A 3 -37.45 -7.51 -24.28
CA TRP A 3 -37.17 -6.64 -23.10
C TRP A 3 -36.33 -7.36 -22.04
N PHE A 4 -35.65 -8.49 -22.36
CA PHE A 4 -35.08 -9.37 -21.34
C PHE A 4 -33.60 -9.74 -21.50
N LYS A 5 -32.72 -8.93 -22.11
CA LYS A 5 -31.31 -9.34 -22.29
C LYS A 5 -30.21 -8.45 -21.66
N ASN A 6 -30.53 -7.45 -20.88
CA ASN A 6 -29.50 -6.76 -20.10
C ASN A 6 -29.89 -6.72 -18.61
N LYS A 7 -29.78 -7.86 -17.91
CA LYS A 7 -29.79 -7.87 -16.45
C LYS A 7 -28.49 -7.22 -15.95
N VAL A 8 -28.57 -5.94 -15.59
CA VAL A 8 -27.65 -5.33 -14.64
C VAL A 8 -27.82 -6.13 -13.35
N PHE A 9 -26.90 -7.02 -13.04
CA PHE A 9 -26.83 -7.67 -11.74
C PHE A 9 -26.29 -6.64 -10.76
N LEU A 10 -27.19 -5.82 -10.22
CA LEU A 10 -26.92 -5.05 -9.00
C LEU A 10 -26.92 -6.04 -7.83
N MET A 11 -25.87 -6.84 -7.74
CA MET A 11 -25.64 -7.67 -6.57
C MET A 11 -24.90 -6.79 -5.55
N ILE A 12 -25.60 -5.82 -4.97
CA ILE A 12 -25.18 -5.23 -3.70
C ILE A 12 -25.32 -6.39 -2.71
N ILE A 13 -24.22 -7.08 -2.43
CA ILE A 13 -24.15 -8.04 -1.33
C ILE A 13 -24.09 -7.20 -0.05
N MET A 14 -25.24 -6.65 0.36
CA MET A 14 -25.43 -6.17 1.72
C MET A 14 -25.70 -7.40 2.58
N THR A 15 -24.89 -7.59 3.59
CA THR A 15 -25.21 -8.50 4.70
C THR A 15 -26.08 -7.73 5.69
N ASP A 16 -26.77 -8.43 6.61
CA ASP A 16 -27.79 -7.89 7.55
C ASP A 16 -27.37 -6.70 8.43
N ASN A 17 -26.14 -6.16 8.30
CA ASN A 17 -25.54 -5.11 9.13
C ASN A 17 -24.93 -3.93 8.33
N ASN A 18 -25.46 -3.54 7.16
CA ASN A 18 -24.86 -2.51 6.30
C ASN A 18 -23.40 -2.81 5.83
N ASP A 19 -22.93 -4.04 6.01
CA ASP A 19 -21.62 -4.47 5.53
C ASP A 19 -21.61 -4.57 4.00
N PHE A 20 -20.55 -4.12 3.38
CA PHE A 20 -20.33 -4.24 1.93
C PHE A 20 -18.97 -4.86 1.63
N LYS A 21 -18.83 -5.37 0.42
CA LYS A 21 -17.57 -5.93 -0.05
C LYS A 21 -16.54 -4.84 -0.29
N MET A 22 -15.31 -5.08 0.15
CA MET A 22 -14.12 -4.27 -0.12
C MET A 22 -13.00 -5.14 -0.68
N VAL A 23 -12.09 -4.51 -1.43
CA VAL A 23 -10.90 -5.18 -1.98
C VAL A 23 -9.68 -4.33 -1.68
N ALA A 24 -8.81 -4.78 -0.80
CA ALA A 24 -7.52 -4.15 -0.57
C ALA A 24 -6.48 -4.69 -1.57
N LYS A 25 -5.83 -3.80 -2.31
CA LYS A 25 -4.73 -4.13 -3.23
C LYS A 25 -3.40 -4.13 -2.49
N THR A 26 -2.52 -5.09 -2.82
CA THR A 26 -1.19 -5.21 -2.23
C THR A 26 -0.15 -5.66 -3.25
N PHE A 27 1.11 -5.79 -2.84
CA PHE A 27 2.15 -6.43 -3.65
C PHE A 27 2.00 -7.95 -3.62
N PHE A 28 2.46 -8.59 -4.71
CA PHE A 28 2.55 -10.05 -4.76
C PHE A 28 3.47 -10.57 -3.64
N GLY A 29 3.00 -11.55 -2.89
CA GLY A 29 3.71 -12.15 -1.75
C GLY A 29 3.41 -11.46 -0.40
N LEU A 30 2.55 -10.42 -0.37
CA LEU A 30 2.07 -9.79 0.86
C LEU A 30 0.58 -10.09 1.15
N GLU A 31 -0.05 -10.97 0.37
CA GLU A 31 -1.47 -11.27 0.53
C GLU A 31 -1.78 -11.89 1.90
N ASP A 32 -0.90 -12.76 2.41
CA ASP A 32 -1.06 -13.38 3.73
C ASP A 32 -0.92 -12.32 4.83
N VAL A 33 0.12 -11.49 4.77
CA VAL A 33 0.36 -10.40 5.72
C VAL A 33 -0.82 -9.43 5.76
N LEU A 34 -1.35 -9.04 4.59
CA LEU A 34 -2.53 -8.17 4.51
C LEU A 34 -3.78 -8.84 5.09
N SER A 35 -3.94 -10.16 4.88
CA SER A 35 -5.05 -10.91 5.48
C SER A 35 -4.99 -10.91 6.99
N ASP A 36 -3.80 -11.07 7.58
CA ASP A 36 -3.59 -11.05 9.03
C ASP A 36 -3.83 -9.64 9.61
N GLU A 37 -3.39 -8.58 8.92
CA GLU A 37 -3.74 -7.21 9.31
C GLU A 37 -5.26 -6.99 9.30
N LEU A 38 -5.96 -7.43 8.24
CA LEU A 38 -7.41 -7.30 8.11
C LEU A 38 -8.14 -8.08 9.21
N LEU A 39 -7.71 -9.30 9.51
CA LEU A 39 -8.27 -10.13 10.58
C LEU A 39 -8.10 -9.42 11.93
N THR A 40 -6.92 -8.92 12.24
CA THR A 40 -6.61 -8.17 13.47
C THR A 40 -7.46 -6.90 13.60
N LEU A 41 -7.76 -6.23 12.48
CA LEU A 41 -8.63 -5.07 12.47
C LEU A 41 -10.13 -5.42 12.66
N GLY A 42 -10.52 -6.68 12.43
CA GLY A 42 -11.90 -7.17 12.58
C GLY A 42 -12.66 -7.32 11.26
N ALA A 43 -11.97 -7.51 10.14
CA ALA A 43 -12.61 -7.79 8.86
C ALA A 43 -13.40 -9.10 8.86
N LYS A 44 -14.50 -9.12 8.13
CA LYS A 44 -15.34 -10.31 7.95
C LYS A 44 -15.12 -10.93 6.57
N LYS A 45 -15.29 -12.26 6.45
CA LYS A 45 -15.26 -13.00 5.17
C LYS A 45 -14.04 -12.65 4.31
N ILE A 46 -12.84 -12.83 4.89
CA ILE A 46 -11.57 -12.53 4.22
C ILE A 46 -11.27 -13.61 3.18
N GLU A 47 -11.01 -13.20 1.94
CA GLU A 47 -10.62 -14.08 0.83
C GLU A 47 -9.40 -13.54 0.12
N LYS A 48 -8.35 -14.35 0.03
CA LYS A 48 -7.10 -13.99 -0.68
C LYS A 48 -7.26 -14.17 -2.18
N GLY A 49 -6.81 -13.17 -2.92
CA GLY A 49 -6.65 -13.23 -4.38
C GLY A 49 -5.19 -12.98 -4.78
N VAL A 50 -4.92 -12.78 -6.05
CA VAL A 50 -3.58 -12.39 -6.53
C VAL A 50 -3.42 -10.88 -6.42
N ARG A 51 -2.44 -10.43 -5.65
CA ARG A 51 -2.18 -9.00 -5.36
C ARG A 51 -3.36 -8.27 -4.71
N ASN A 52 -4.24 -9.00 -4.03
CA ASN A 52 -5.37 -8.40 -3.33
C ASN A 52 -5.95 -9.35 -2.28
N VAL A 53 -6.70 -8.76 -1.35
CA VAL A 53 -7.53 -9.47 -0.38
C VAL A 53 -8.91 -8.84 -0.40
N SER A 54 -9.97 -9.63 -0.58
CA SER A 54 -11.35 -9.17 -0.45
C SER A 54 -11.89 -9.48 0.95
N PHE A 55 -12.75 -8.61 1.45
CA PHE A 55 -13.31 -8.69 2.79
C PHE A 55 -14.61 -7.90 2.88
N PHE A 56 -15.32 -8.01 4.02
CA PHE A 56 -16.55 -7.27 4.30
C PHE A 56 -16.41 -6.44 5.57
N GLY A 57 -17.13 -5.34 5.60
CA GLY A 57 -17.28 -4.42 6.72
C GLY A 57 -18.16 -3.24 6.36
N ASP A 58 -18.47 -2.41 7.33
CA ASP A 58 -19.27 -1.19 7.18
C ASP A 58 -18.43 0.02 6.75
N LEU A 59 -19.05 1.18 6.68
CA LEU A 59 -18.41 2.46 6.31
C LEU A 59 -17.32 2.86 7.31
N GLY A 60 -17.55 2.67 8.61
CA GLY A 60 -16.55 2.93 9.65
C GLY A 60 -15.33 2.01 9.50
N PHE A 61 -15.56 0.76 9.11
CA PHE A 61 -14.47 -0.18 8.85
C PHE A 61 -13.66 0.21 7.60
N LEU A 62 -14.29 0.74 6.55
CA LEU A 62 -13.59 1.31 5.39
C LEU A 62 -12.66 2.46 5.81
N TYR A 63 -13.12 3.37 6.67
CA TYR A 63 -12.29 4.46 7.20
C TYR A 63 -11.13 3.93 8.02
N LYS A 64 -11.40 2.99 8.93
CA LYS A 64 -10.39 2.32 9.76
C LYS A 64 -9.31 1.65 8.92
N CYS A 65 -9.68 0.92 7.87
CA CYS A 65 -8.75 0.27 6.97
C CYS A 65 -7.84 1.29 6.25
N ASN A 66 -8.40 2.38 5.71
CA ASN A 66 -7.62 3.41 5.05
C ASN A 66 -6.60 4.09 5.99
N LEU A 67 -6.94 4.26 7.27
CA LEU A 67 -6.05 4.84 8.28
C LEU A 67 -4.97 3.86 8.75
N SER A 68 -5.30 2.57 8.91
CA SER A 68 -4.52 1.63 9.72
C SER A 68 -3.77 0.57 8.94
N LEU A 69 -4.20 0.18 7.72
CA LEU A 69 -3.52 -0.85 6.95
C LEU A 69 -2.14 -0.40 6.47
N ARG A 70 -1.15 -1.21 6.75
CA ARG A 70 0.27 -0.95 6.42
C ARG A 70 0.67 -1.53 5.08
N THR A 71 0.10 -2.72 4.75
CA THR A 71 0.46 -3.48 3.55
C THR A 71 -0.54 -3.35 2.41
N ALA A 72 -1.58 -2.51 2.56
CA ALA A 72 -2.47 -2.14 1.48
C ALA A 72 -1.95 -0.95 0.68
N ILE A 73 -2.06 -1.03 -0.65
CA ILE A 73 -1.75 0.07 -1.59
C ILE A 73 -3.00 0.92 -1.84
N ARG A 74 -4.17 0.28 -1.95
CA ARG A 74 -5.48 0.89 -2.21
C ARG A 74 -6.58 0.04 -1.62
N ILE A 75 -7.71 0.68 -1.28
CA ILE A 75 -8.93 0.00 -0.86
C ILE A 75 -10.04 0.39 -1.82
N LEU A 76 -10.61 -0.60 -2.48
CA LEU A 76 -11.64 -0.46 -3.49
C LEU A 76 -13.00 -0.91 -2.93
N LYS A 77 -14.07 -0.14 -3.22
CA LYS A 77 -15.48 -0.50 -2.95
C LYS A 77 -16.14 -0.86 -4.29
N PRO A 78 -16.35 -2.17 -4.61
CA PRO A 78 -17.11 -2.56 -5.79
C PRO A 78 -18.53 -1.98 -5.76
N ILE A 79 -18.94 -1.35 -6.87
CA ILE A 79 -20.26 -0.71 -7.01
C ILE A 79 -21.11 -1.31 -8.13
N ALA A 80 -20.47 -1.96 -9.12
CA ALA A 80 -21.18 -2.60 -10.21
C ALA A 80 -20.41 -3.78 -10.79
N PHE A 81 -21.15 -4.70 -11.37
CA PHE A 81 -20.64 -5.86 -12.08
C PHE A 81 -21.36 -5.96 -13.43
N PHE A 82 -20.59 -6.01 -14.50
CA PHE A 82 -21.09 -6.13 -15.87
C PHE A 82 -20.51 -7.36 -16.54
N ASN A 83 -21.20 -7.86 -17.56
CA ASN A 83 -20.64 -8.80 -18.51
C ASN A 83 -20.42 -8.05 -19.82
N VAL A 84 -19.17 -7.99 -20.31
CA VAL A 84 -18.79 -7.19 -21.48
C VAL A 84 -17.88 -8.01 -22.38
N ASN A 85 -18.28 -8.19 -23.63
CA ASN A 85 -17.53 -8.96 -24.62
C ASN A 85 -16.99 -8.06 -25.74
N ASP A 86 -17.53 -6.84 -25.87
CA ASP A 86 -17.11 -5.88 -26.87
C ASP A 86 -17.24 -4.43 -26.39
N GLU A 87 -16.82 -3.53 -27.24
CA GLU A 87 -16.83 -2.09 -27.01
C GLU A 87 -18.25 -1.53 -26.81
N LYS A 88 -19.25 -2.07 -27.53
CA LYS A 88 -20.63 -1.57 -27.46
C LYS A 88 -21.28 -1.96 -26.14
N GLU A 89 -21.05 -3.19 -25.70
CA GLU A 89 -21.51 -3.66 -24.40
C GLU A 89 -20.85 -2.89 -23.25
N LEU A 90 -19.53 -2.64 -23.37
CA LEU A 90 -18.80 -1.81 -22.40
C LEU A 90 -19.42 -0.41 -22.32
N TYR A 91 -19.54 0.30 -23.45
CA TYR A 91 -20.12 1.64 -23.48
C TYR A 91 -21.55 1.66 -22.93
N SER A 92 -22.42 0.73 -23.39
CA SER A 92 -23.82 0.71 -22.98
C SER A 92 -24.00 0.39 -21.49
N SER A 93 -23.15 -0.46 -20.92
CA SER A 93 -23.14 -0.76 -19.49
C SER A 93 -22.85 0.50 -18.65
N PHE A 94 -21.82 1.25 -19.03
CA PHE A 94 -21.47 2.51 -18.36
C PHE A 94 -22.47 3.63 -18.60
N TYR A 95 -23.07 3.69 -19.78
CA TYR A 95 -24.10 4.67 -20.10
C TYR A 95 -25.41 4.45 -19.33
N ASN A 96 -25.80 3.18 -19.10
CA ASN A 96 -27.06 2.82 -18.44
C ASN A 96 -26.96 2.73 -16.91
N PHE A 97 -25.76 2.73 -16.33
CA PHE A 97 -25.56 2.68 -14.88
C PHE A 97 -25.87 4.05 -14.23
N ASN A 98 -26.47 4.03 -13.04
CA ASN A 98 -26.86 5.25 -12.30
C ASN A 98 -25.65 5.92 -11.65
N TRP A 99 -24.88 6.64 -12.44
CA TRP A 99 -23.68 7.33 -11.97
C TRP A 99 -24.00 8.52 -11.04
N GLU A 100 -25.22 9.04 -11.08
CA GLU A 100 -25.69 10.13 -10.26
C GLU A 100 -25.66 9.81 -8.75
N ASP A 101 -25.69 8.53 -8.42
CA ASP A 101 -25.54 8.05 -7.04
C ASP A 101 -24.11 8.21 -6.51
N PHE A 102 -23.12 8.38 -7.40
CA PHE A 102 -21.68 8.38 -7.09
C PHE A 102 -20.92 9.62 -7.55
N LEU A 103 -21.43 10.34 -8.54
CA LEU A 103 -20.81 11.50 -9.17
C LEU A 103 -21.77 12.67 -9.22
N SER A 104 -21.29 13.87 -8.88
CA SER A 104 -22.01 15.12 -9.16
C SER A 104 -21.36 15.87 -10.33
N LEU A 105 -22.08 16.88 -10.84
CA LEU A 105 -21.58 17.75 -11.94
C LEU A 105 -20.38 18.59 -11.56
N ASP A 106 -20.20 18.86 -10.26
CA ASP A 106 -19.18 19.77 -9.75
C ASP A 106 -17.92 19.02 -9.29
N LEU A 107 -17.95 17.67 -9.25
CA LEU A 107 -16.79 16.84 -8.94
C LEU A 107 -16.04 16.42 -10.20
N THR A 108 -14.74 16.27 -10.06
CA THR A 108 -13.87 15.70 -11.07
C THR A 108 -13.70 14.20 -10.88
N PHE A 109 -13.49 13.47 -11.97
CA PHE A 109 -13.26 12.02 -11.86
C PHE A 109 -12.13 11.54 -12.79
N SER A 110 -11.58 10.37 -12.46
CA SER A 110 -10.69 9.61 -13.34
C SER A 110 -11.07 8.14 -13.37
N ILE A 111 -10.66 7.45 -14.43
CA ILE A 111 -10.86 6.01 -14.60
C ILE A 111 -9.50 5.35 -14.84
N GLU A 112 -9.22 4.30 -14.06
CA GLU A 112 -8.07 3.43 -14.24
C GLU A 112 -8.56 2.01 -14.51
N SER A 113 -8.07 1.36 -15.59
CA SER A 113 -8.48 0.01 -15.98
C SER A 113 -7.33 -0.97 -15.88
N VAL A 114 -7.62 -2.16 -15.35
CA VAL A 114 -6.73 -3.32 -15.30
C VAL A 114 -7.40 -4.47 -16.04
N LEU A 115 -6.71 -5.05 -17.00
CA LEU A 115 -7.25 -6.06 -17.90
C LEU A 115 -6.52 -7.39 -17.78
N ASN A 116 -7.30 -8.47 -17.77
CA ASN A 116 -6.87 -9.84 -18.00
C ASN A 116 -7.97 -10.52 -18.84
N SER A 117 -8.03 -10.20 -20.15
CA SER A 117 -9.13 -10.54 -21.02
C SER A 117 -8.64 -10.71 -22.46
N ASP A 118 -9.23 -11.65 -23.16
CA ASP A 118 -9.00 -11.85 -24.59
C ASP A 118 -9.83 -10.87 -25.45
N PHE A 119 -10.87 -10.26 -24.86
CA PHE A 119 -11.75 -9.31 -25.55
C PHE A 119 -11.17 -7.88 -25.57
N PHE A 120 -10.35 -7.53 -24.58
CA PHE A 120 -9.80 -6.19 -24.40
C PHE A 120 -8.29 -6.24 -24.13
N SER A 121 -7.50 -5.63 -25.01
CA SER A 121 -6.02 -5.61 -24.89
C SER A 121 -5.46 -4.27 -24.41
N HIS A 122 -6.24 -3.18 -24.52
CA HIS A 122 -5.75 -1.83 -24.24
C HIS A 122 -6.52 -1.17 -23.08
N SER A 123 -5.89 -1.07 -21.90
CA SER A 123 -6.50 -0.51 -20.69
C SER A 123 -6.92 0.96 -20.86
N LEU A 124 -6.11 1.78 -21.56
CA LEU A 124 -6.44 3.18 -21.82
C LEU A 124 -7.71 3.31 -22.66
N PHE A 125 -7.87 2.46 -23.69
CA PHE A 125 -9.07 2.43 -24.52
C PHE A 125 -10.32 2.10 -23.68
N VAL A 126 -10.25 1.08 -22.82
CA VAL A 126 -11.35 0.71 -21.91
C VAL A 126 -11.72 1.88 -21.00
N SER A 127 -10.71 2.56 -20.40
CA SER A 127 -10.94 3.72 -19.54
C SER A 127 -11.61 4.86 -20.30
N GLN A 128 -11.19 5.14 -21.55
CA GLN A 128 -11.78 6.20 -22.39
C GLN A 128 -13.22 5.86 -22.80
N LYS A 129 -13.48 4.61 -23.19
CA LYS A 129 -14.82 4.18 -23.59
C LYS A 129 -15.82 4.21 -22.42
N ALA A 130 -15.39 3.77 -21.25
CA ALA A 130 -16.17 3.86 -20.02
C ALA A 130 -16.47 5.32 -19.64
N LYS A 131 -15.47 6.19 -19.75
CA LYS A 131 -15.63 7.65 -19.56
C LYS A 131 -16.67 8.23 -20.53
N ASP A 132 -16.64 7.84 -21.80
CA ASP A 132 -17.60 8.34 -22.79
C ASP A 132 -19.04 7.95 -22.42
N GLY A 133 -19.27 6.71 -21.96
CA GLY A 133 -20.58 6.29 -21.46
C GLY A 133 -21.07 7.13 -20.28
N ILE A 134 -20.21 7.38 -19.29
CA ILE A 134 -20.54 8.25 -18.13
C ILE A 134 -20.88 9.66 -18.60
N VAL A 135 -20.00 10.27 -19.37
CA VAL A 135 -20.15 11.68 -19.84
C VAL A 135 -21.42 11.85 -20.67
N ASP A 136 -21.72 10.94 -21.57
CA ASP A 136 -22.89 11.03 -22.44
C ASP A 136 -24.21 10.83 -21.67
N ARG A 137 -24.21 9.98 -20.62
CA ARG A 137 -25.34 9.90 -19.68
C ARG A 137 -25.63 11.25 -19.03
N PHE A 138 -24.63 11.87 -18.43
CA PHE A 138 -24.79 13.19 -17.78
C PHE A 138 -25.21 14.28 -18.78
N ARG A 139 -24.66 14.27 -19.99
CA ARG A 139 -25.09 15.19 -21.07
C ARG A 139 -26.56 15.01 -21.44
N LYS A 140 -27.03 13.76 -21.50
CA LYS A 140 -28.45 13.48 -21.78
C LYS A 140 -29.36 14.00 -20.68
N LEU A 141 -29.00 13.74 -19.42
CA LEU A 141 -29.85 14.07 -18.26
C LEU A 141 -29.79 15.56 -17.91
N TYR A 142 -28.60 16.16 -17.89
CA TYR A 142 -28.37 17.49 -17.31
C TYR A 142 -27.87 18.52 -18.32
N LYS A 143 -27.65 18.17 -19.58
CA LYS A 143 -27.03 19.03 -20.62
C LYS A 143 -25.62 19.52 -20.26
N ARG A 144 -25.05 18.98 -19.21
CA ARG A 144 -23.72 19.24 -18.66
C ARG A 144 -23.04 17.90 -18.35
N ARG A 145 -21.76 17.90 -18.07
CA ARG A 145 -21.02 16.72 -17.68
C ARG A 145 -20.05 17.02 -16.54
N PRO A 146 -19.69 16.04 -15.68
CA PRO A 146 -18.57 16.18 -14.76
C PRO A 146 -17.24 16.28 -15.53
N ASN A 147 -16.27 16.96 -14.96
CA ASN A 147 -14.95 17.11 -15.55
C ASN A 147 -14.05 15.91 -15.22
N VAL A 148 -13.08 15.66 -16.10
CA VAL A 148 -12.05 14.63 -15.90
C VAL A 148 -10.78 15.31 -15.42
N ASP A 149 -10.21 14.81 -14.31
CA ASP A 149 -8.88 15.16 -13.83
C ASP A 149 -8.08 13.86 -13.63
N SER A 150 -7.03 13.67 -14.44
CA SER A 150 -6.19 12.46 -14.35
C SER A 150 -5.13 12.53 -13.24
N ILE A 151 -4.88 13.72 -12.69
CA ILE A 151 -3.80 13.96 -11.71
C ILE A 151 -4.36 13.96 -10.29
N ASN A 152 -5.36 14.77 -10.01
CA ASN A 152 -5.97 14.92 -8.69
C ASN A 152 -7.50 14.84 -8.75
N PRO A 153 -8.09 13.72 -9.17
CA PRO A 153 -9.54 13.57 -9.26
C PRO A 153 -10.17 13.52 -7.86
N ASP A 154 -11.38 14.06 -7.74
CA ASP A 154 -12.20 13.93 -6.52
C ASP A 154 -12.67 12.47 -6.36
N ILE A 155 -13.15 11.88 -7.46
CA ILE A 155 -13.60 10.48 -7.49
C ILE A 155 -12.71 9.67 -8.42
N LYS A 156 -12.16 8.58 -7.90
CA LYS A 156 -11.36 7.66 -8.68
C LYS A 156 -12.12 6.34 -8.89
N ILE A 157 -12.35 5.99 -10.15
CA ILE A 157 -13.03 4.77 -10.57
C ILE A 157 -11.99 3.76 -11.03
N ASN A 158 -12.07 2.54 -10.50
CA ASN A 158 -11.24 1.42 -10.94
C ASN A 158 -12.10 0.41 -11.69
N ILE A 159 -11.67 0.04 -12.89
CA ILE A 159 -12.28 -1.02 -13.71
C ILE A 159 -11.33 -2.21 -13.71
N HIS A 160 -11.84 -3.37 -13.37
CA HIS A 160 -11.12 -4.63 -13.49
C HIS A 160 -11.91 -5.57 -14.40
N ILE A 161 -11.33 -5.90 -15.55
CA ILE A 161 -11.92 -6.87 -16.48
C ILE A 161 -11.10 -8.15 -16.42
N ARG A 162 -11.79 -9.26 -16.10
CA ARG A 162 -11.25 -10.61 -16.20
C ARG A 162 -12.15 -11.41 -17.13
N ASP A 163 -11.59 -11.85 -18.25
CA ASP A 163 -12.35 -12.42 -19.37
C ASP A 163 -13.46 -11.45 -19.81
N SER A 164 -14.73 -11.81 -19.68
CA SER A 164 -15.90 -10.94 -19.93
C SER A 164 -16.42 -10.24 -18.67
N LYS A 165 -15.91 -10.59 -17.46
CA LYS A 165 -16.42 -10.05 -16.20
C LYS A 165 -15.77 -8.71 -15.88
N CYS A 166 -16.55 -7.65 -15.92
CA CYS A 166 -16.14 -6.29 -15.60
C CYS A 166 -16.64 -5.92 -14.20
N THR A 167 -15.70 -5.64 -13.29
CA THR A 167 -15.99 -5.11 -11.95
C THR A 167 -15.64 -3.63 -11.94
N VAL A 168 -16.59 -2.80 -11.53
CA VAL A 168 -16.40 -1.35 -11.34
C VAL A 168 -16.36 -1.06 -9.86
N SER A 169 -15.33 -0.33 -9.42
CA SER A 169 -15.14 -0.01 -8.01
C SER A 169 -14.79 1.47 -7.84
N LEU A 170 -15.21 2.06 -6.72
CA LEU A 170 -14.68 3.34 -6.26
C LEU A 170 -13.37 3.08 -5.48
N ASP A 171 -12.34 3.88 -5.74
CA ASP A 171 -11.10 3.88 -4.97
C ASP A 171 -11.28 4.81 -3.76
N SER A 172 -11.37 4.24 -2.57
CA SER A 172 -11.55 5.00 -1.33
C SER A 172 -10.29 5.77 -0.91
N SER A 173 -9.13 5.29 -1.33
CA SER A 173 -7.83 5.80 -0.87
C SER A 173 -7.38 7.07 -1.63
N GLY A 174 -7.82 7.25 -2.89
CA GLY A 174 -7.38 8.34 -3.77
C GLY A 174 -5.92 8.17 -4.21
N LYS A 175 -4.97 8.86 -3.56
CA LYS A 175 -3.54 8.58 -3.75
C LYS A 175 -3.18 7.24 -3.11
N PRO A 176 -2.20 6.49 -3.65
CA PRO A 176 -1.77 5.22 -3.06
C PRO A 176 -1.41 5.35 -1.58
N LEU A 177 -1.78 4.36 -0.76
CA LEU A 177 -1.57 4.39 0.70
C LEU A 177 -0.09 4.33 1.11
N ASN A 178 0.81 3.87 0.23
CA ASN A 178 2.25 4.00 0.48
C ASN A 178 2.72 5.45 0.57
N GLN A 179 2.00 6.40 -0.02
CA GLN A 179 2.27 7.82 0.16
C GLN A 179 1.74 8.27 1.53
N ARG A 180 2.46 7.90 2.61
CA ARG A 180 2.08 8.16 4.02
C ARG A 180 2.02 9.65 4.36
N GLY A 181 2.73 10.50 3.60
CA GLY A 181 2.80 11.94 3.80
C GLY A 181 4.04 12.43 4.53
N TYR A 182 4.86 11.54 5.11
CA TYR A 182 6.08 11.96 5.80
C TYR A 182 7.26 12.22 4.86
N ARG A 183 7.25 11.66 3.66
CA ARG A 183 8.37 11.73 2.72
C ARG A 183 8.38 13.07 1.97
N SER A 184 9.29 13.97 2.33
CA SER A 184 9.52 15.24 1.63
C SER A 184 10.69 15.17 0.66
N GLN A 185 11.71 14.35 0.98
CA GLN A 185 12.91 14.18 0.18
C GLN A 185 13.24 12.69 0.03
N THR A 186 13.73 12.31 -1.15
CA THR A 186 14.08 10.92 -1.44
C THR A 186 15.52 10.79 -1.93
N ASN A 187 16.13 9.66 -1.63
CA ASN A 187 17.30 9.18 -2.35
C ASN A 187 16.86 8.63 -3.71
N ILE A 188 17.82 8.30 -4.57
CA ILE A 188 17.53 7.64 -5.84
C ILE A 188 16.90 6.27 -5.52
N ALA A 189 15.60 6.08 -5.83
CA ALA A 189 14.79 4.88 -5.61
C ALA A 189 14.78 4.33 -4.16
N PRO A 190 14.11 5.02 -3.23
CA PRO A 190 13.84 4.47 -1.91
C PRO A 190 12.90 3.25 -2.02
N ILE A 191 12.95 2.36 -1.02
CA ILE A 191 11.98 1.28 -0.93
C ILE A 191 10.57 1.85 -0.73
N ASN A 192 9.57 1.19 -1.32
CA ASN A 192 8.16 1.51 -1.13
C ASN A 192 7.75 1.22 0.33
N GLU A 193 6.97 2.11 0.95
CA GLU A 193 6.58 2.05 2.36
C GLU A 193 5.73 0.81 2.69
N VAL A 194 4.81 0.44 1.80
CA VAL A 194 3.99 -0.78 1.92
C VAL A 194 4.87 -2.02 1.88
N LEU A 195 5.86 -2.03 0.98
CA LEU A 195 6.82 -3.14 0.88
C LEU A 195 7.73 -3.20 2.12
N ALA A 196 8.19 -2.06 2.61
CA ALA A 196 9.01 -2.00 3.83
C ALA A 196 8.25 -2.52 5.06
N ALA A 197 7.01 -2.08 5.27
CA ALA A 197 6.16 -2.60 6.33
C ALA A 197 5.92 -4.10 6.20
N GLY A 198 5.63 -4.58 4.98
CA GLY A 198 5.44 -6.00 4.70
C GLY A 198 6.69 -6.84 5.00
N ILE A 199 7.88 -6.34 4.69
CA ILE A 199 9.15 -7.03 4.99
C ILE A 199 9.38 -7.11 6.51
N ILE A 200 9.13 -6.03 7.25
CA ILE A 200 9.25 -6.05 8.71
C ILE A 200 8.28 -7.07 9.32
N LEU A 201 7.03 -7.11 8.86
CA LEU A 201 6.05 -8.09 9.31
C LEU A 201 6.45 -9.53 8.95
N LEU A 202 7.02 -9.75 7.77
CA LEU A 202 7.53 -11.06 7.33
C LEU A 202 8.82 -11.48 8.03
N SER A 203 9.53 -10.55 8.64
CA SER A 203 10.79 -10.82 9.35
C SER A 203 10.57 -11.40 10.75
N ASP A 204 9.31 -11.56 11.15
CA ASP A 204 8.91 -12.06 12.46
C ASP A 204 9.55 -11.29 13.63
N TRP A 205 9.71 -9.96 13.47
CA TRP A 205 10.14 -9.10 14.58
C TRP A 205 9.08 -9.11 15.69
N ASP A 206 9.53 -9.41 16.91
CA ASP A 206 8.68 -9.57 18.09
C ASP A 206 8.08 -8.25 18.60
N LEU A 207 8.51 -7.10 18.08
CA LEU A 207 8.17 -5.75 18.54
C LEU A 207 8.58 -5.47 20.01
N GLU A 208 9.48 -6.28 20.57
CA GLU A 208 9.97 -6.18 21.94
C GLU A 208 11.50 -6.09 22.02
N SER A 209 12.21 -6.54 20.97
CA SER A 209 13.66 -6.42 20.87
C SER A 209 14.08 -5.14 20.14
N ASP A 210 15.30 -4.67 20.36
CA ASP A 210 15.89 -3.55 19.65
C ASP A 210 15.87 -3.79 18.13
N PHE A 211 15.60 -2.73 17.37
CA PHE A 211 15.56 -2.74 15.90
C PHE A 211 16.67 -1.87 15.32
N LEU A 212 17.36 -2.37 14.29
CA LEU A 212 18.43 -1.66 13.61
C LEU A 212 18.29 -1.72 12.08
N ASP A 213 18.41 -0.55 11.44
CA ASP A 213 18.70 -0.44 10.00
C ASP A 213 20.10 0.16 9.80
N PRO A 214 21.14 -0.67 9.55
CA PRO A 214 22.53 -0.20 9.45
C PRO A 214 22.89 0.43 8.10
N MET A 215 21.94 0.58 7.18
CA MET A 215 22.06 1.25 5.88
C MET A 215 20.79 2.03 5.57
N CYS A 216 20.35 2.87 6.50
CA CYS A 216 18.98 3.38 6.59
C CYS A 216 18.56 4.31 5.44
N GLY A 217 19.48 4.85 4.69
CA GLY A 217 19.18 5.73 3.58
C GLY A 217 18.27 6.90 3.98
N SER A 218 17.05 6.93 3.47
CA SER A 218 16.02 7.95 3.84
C SER A 218 15.11 7.54 4.99
N GLY A 219 15.40 6.43 5.70
CA GLY A 219 14.75 6.03 6.93
C GLY A 219 13.45 5.25 6.78
N THR A 220 13.14 4.68 5.62
CA THR A 220 11.84 4.04 5.40
C THR A 220 11.59 2.87 6.36
N PHE A 221 12.56 1.96 6.54
CA PHE A 221 12.42 0.85 7.49
C PHE A 221 12.28 1.33 8.93
N LEU A 222 13.04 2.34 9.34
CA LEU A 222 12.99 2.90 10.69
C LEU A 222 11.61 3.47 11.00
N ILE A 223 11.05 4.26 10.07
CA ILE A 223 9.73 4.88 10.24
C ILE A 223 8.62 3.84 10.27
N GLU A 224 8.63 2.87 9.33
CA GLU A 224 7.62 1.80 9.33
C GLU A 224 7.76 0.88 10.56
N ALA A 225 8.98 0.60 11.04
CA ALA A 225 9.23 -0.14 12.28
C ALA A 225 8.69 0.61 13.51
N ALA A 226 8.98 1.91 13.62
CA ALA A 226 8.47 2.73 14.71
C ALA A 226 6.94 2.82 14.72
N MET A 227 6.33 2.99 13.54
CA MET A 227 4.86 2.95 13.40
C MET A 227 4.27 1.60 13.81
N LEU A 228 4.97 0.48 13.54
CA LEU A 228 4.54 -0.85 13.98
C LEU A 228 4.66 -1.00 15.49
N ALA A 229 5.82 -0.70 16.05
CA ALA A 229 6.12 -0.87 17.48
C ALA A 229 5.20 -0.03 18.38
N THR A 230 4.94 1.20 17.96
CA THR A 230 4.06 2.14 18.69
C THR A 230 2.57 1.98 18.35
N ASN A 231 2.21 1.08 17.45
CA ASN A 231 0.87 0.97 16.88
C ASN A 231 0.34 2.29 16.28
N TYR A 232 1.24 3.12 15.75
CA TYR A 232 0.89 4.38 15.11
C TYR A 232 0.24 4.12 13.75
N PRO A 233 -0.97 4.66 13.48
CA PRO A 233 -1.66 4.41 12.20
C PRO A 233 -0.90 5.07 11.04
N PRO A 234 -0.47 4.31 10.02
CA PRO A 234 0.48 4.81 9.02
C PRO A 234 -0.06 5.95 8.15
N ASN A 235 -1.38 6.07 8.04
CA ASN A 235 -2.01 7.06 7.18
C ASN A 235 -2.75 8.17 7.96
N ILE A 236 -2.51 8.29 9.27
CA ILE A 236 -3.22 9.24 10.14
C ILE A 236 -2.99 10.70 9.75
N LYS A 237 -1.82 11.02 9.21
CA LYS A 237 -1.45 12.38 8.77
C LYS A 237 -1.95 12.72 7.36
N ARG A 238 -2.59 11.77 6.66
CA ARG A 238 -3.13 12.03 5.33
C ARG A 238 -4.44 12.83 5.42
N SER A 239 -4.53 13.88 4.64
CA SER A 239 -5.77 14.69 4.50
C SER A 239 -6.68 14.22 3.36
N ASN A 240 -6.07 13.65 2.31
CA ASN A 240 -6.71 13.44 1.02
C ASN A 240 -7.06 11.97 0.80
N PHE A 241 -8.21 11.54 1.31
CA PHE A 241 -8.85 10.27 0.95
C PHE A 241 -10.01 10.55 -0.01
N SER A 242 -10.15 9.76 -1.09
CA SER A 242 -11.20 9.96 -2.09
C SER A 242 -12.61 9.71 -1.53
N PHE A 243 -12.74 8.82 -0.52
CA PHE A 243 -14.03 8.58 0.13
C PHE A 243 -14.63 9.82 0.79
N LYS A 244 -13.84 10.88 1.08
CA LYS A 244 -14.36 12.14 1.63
C LYS A 244 -15.25 12.91 0.67
N ASN A 245 -15.16 12.62 -0.63
CA ASN A 245 -15.97 13.20 -1.68
C ASN A 245 -17.17 12.31 -2.07
N TRP A 246 -17.38 11.17 -1.39
CA TRP A 246 -18.50 10.28 -1.67
C TRP A 246 -19.79 10.81 -1.02
N ASN A 247 -20.94 10.55 -1.66
CA ASN A 247 -22.24 11.01 -1.16
C ASN A 247 -22.61 10.41 0.21
N ASP A 248 -22.05 9.22 0.54
CA ASP A 248 -22.25 8.53 1.82
C ASP A 248 -21.15 8.84 2.86
N PHE A 249 -20.31 9.85 2.64
CA PHE A 249 -19.29 10.24 3.62
C PHE A 249 -19.91 10.80 4.89
N ASP A 250 -19.57 10.20 6.02
CA ASP A 250 -19.98 10.61 7.36
C ASP A 250 -18.76 11.17 8.12
N LEU A 251 -18.75 12.50 8.31
CA LEU A 251 -17.67 13.20 8.98
C LEU A 251 -17.57 12.83 10.47
N ASP A 252 -18.71 12.71 11.17
CA ASP A 252 -18.73 12.42 12.60
C ASP A 252 -18.20 11.01 12.87
N LEU A 253 -18.64 10.04 12.06
CA LEU A 253 -18.13 8.68 12.09
C LEU A 253 -16.61 8.66 11.78
N PHE A 254 -16.15 9.41 10.77
CA PHE A 254 -14.73 9.48 10.42
C PHE A 254 -13.90 10.07 11.57
N VAL A 255 -14.37 11.13 12.24
CA VAL A 255 -13.70 11.72 13.40
C VAL A 255 -13.65 10.72 14.56
N MET A 256 -14.75 10.02 14.84
CA MET A 256 -14.81 8.99 15.88
C MET A 256 -13.82 7.85 15.62
N ILE A 257 -13.79 7.32 14.39
CA ILE A 257 -12.84 6.27 14.00
C ILE A 257 -11.40 6.77 14.10
N THR A 258 -11.12 8.00 13.66
CA THR A 258 -9.78 8.59 13.76
C THR A 258 -9.31 8.68 15.20
N LYS A 259 -10.14 9.16 16.12
CA LYS A 259 -9.84 9.19 17.56
C LYS A 259 -9.63 7.80 18.13
N SER A 260 -10.47 6.83 17.71
CA SER A 260 -10.35 5.43 18.15
C SER A 260 -9.05 4.77 17.72
N VAL A 261 -8.55 5.03 16.50
CA VAL A 261 -7.25 4.46 16.07
C VAL A 261 -6.07 5.18 16.72
N GLN A 262 -6.19 6.50 16.97
CA GLN A 262 -5.17 7.27 17.68
C GLN A 262 -5.02 6.85 19.14
N SER A 263 -6.13 6.55 19.83
CA SER A 263 -6.09 6.13 21.24
C SER A 263 -5.38 4.79 21.47
N LYS A 264 -5.08 4.05 20.43
CA LYS A 264 -4.34 2.78 20.47
C LYS A 264 -2.83 2.94 20.31
N ILE A 265 -2.35 4.16 20.09
CA ILE A 265 -0.91 4.45 20.05
C ILE A 265 -0.35 4.19 21.46
N LYS A 266 0.76 3.46 21.52
CA LYS A 266 1.43 3.08 22.76
C LYS A 266 2.90 3.48 22.73
N PRO A 267 3.53 3.72 23.89
CA PRO A 267 4.97 3.93 23.98
C PRO A 267 5.73 2.67 23.53
N TYR A 268 6.94 2.87 23.07
CA TYR A 268 7.89 1.79 22.80
C TYR A 268 9.12 1.98 23.67
N ASN A 269 9.50 0.96 24.46
CA ASN A 269 10.52 1.07 25.48
C ASN A 269 11.92 0.61 25.03
N ASN A 270 12.01 -0.06 23.89
CA ASN A 270 13.27 -0.51 23.31
C ASN A 270 13.77 0.47 22.24
N LYS A 271 14.92 0.21 21.66
CA LYS A 271 15.54 1.13 20.70
C LYS A 271 15.15 0.82 19.28
N ILE A 272 14.80 1.85 18.51
CA ILE A 272 14.76 1.81 17.07
C ILE A 272 15.86 2.73 16.58
N SER A 273 16.88 2.16 15.98
CA SER A 273 18.07 2.90 15.58
C SER A 273 18.48 2.62 14.14
N GLY A 274 19.16 3.58 13.55
CA GLY A 274 19.70 3.41 12.21
C GLY A 274 20.89 4.32 11.95
N PHE A 275 21.68 3.92 10.96
CA PHE A 275 22.78 4.75 10.52
C PHE A 275 23.04 4.59 9.01
N ASP A 276 23.73 5.55 8.44
CA ASP A 276 24.21 5.54 7.07
C ASP A 276 25.55 6.27 7.01
N LYS A 277 26.45 5.81 6.13
CA LYS A 277 27.74 6.48 5.92
C LYS A 277 27.62 7.84 5.23
N SER A 278 26.50 8.07 4.52
CA SER A 278 26.26 9.30 3.76
C SER A 278 25.62 10.39 4.61
N PRO A 279 26.27 11.55 4.81
CA PRO A 279 25.67 12.68 5.54
C PRO A 279 24.35 13.16 4.91
N SER A 280 24.25 13.12 3.58
CA SER A 280 23.03 13.54 2.88
C SER A 280 21.87 12.56 3.08
N ALA A 281 22.16 11.25 3.24
CA ALA A 281 21.15 10.25 3.60
C ALA A 281 20.63 10.50 5.01
N ILE A 282 21.51 10.73 5.97
CA ILE A 282 21.14 11.03 7.37
C ILE A 282 20.31 12.32 7.47
N SER A 283 20.67 13.37 6.74
CA SER A 283 19.86 14.61 6.72
C SER A 283 18.44 14.37 6.22
N LYS A 284 18.28 13.60 5.13
CA LYS A 284 16.96 13.23 4.59
C LYS A 284 16.18 12.31 5.53
N CYS A 285 16.88 11.35 6.15
CA CYS A 285 16.31 10.44 7.14
C CYS A 285 15.73 11.25 8.31
N ASN A 286 16.51 12.15 8.87
CA ASN A 286 16.09 13.01 9.97
C ASN A 286 14.84 13.84 9.62
N GLN A 287 14.85 14.48 8.45
CA GLN A 287 13.67 15.25 8.00
C GLN A 287 12.43 14.39 7.86
N ASN A 288 12.54 13.17 7.31
CA ASN A 288 11.41 12.25 7.17
C ASN A 288 10.90 11.76 8.54
N ILE A 289 11.78 11.50 9.52
CA ILE A 289 11.44 11.11 10.88
C ILE A 289 10.66 12.24 11.57
N ILE A 290 11.14 13.48 11.49
CA ILE A 290 10.44 14.67 12.03
C ILE A 290 9.07 14.83 11.37
N ASN A 291 8.98 14.72 10.03
CA ASN A 291 7.71 14.80 9.32
C ASN A 291 6.73 13.68 9.73
N ALA A 292 7.26 12.49 10.06
CA ALA A 292 6.45 11.39 10.60
C ALA A 292 6.00 11.65 12.05
N GLY A 293 6.69 12.52 12.81
CA GLY A 293 6.48 12.77 14.24
C GLY A 293 6.89 11.58 15.08
N LEU A 294 8.08 11.03 14.79
CA LEU A 294 8.66 9.84 15.44
C LEU A 294 10.11 10.10 15.89
N ASP A 295 10.47 11.37 16.05
CA ASP A 295 11.81 11.83 16.44
C ASP A 295 12.14 11.54 17.90
N ASP A 296 11.15 11.29 18.73
CA ASP A 296 11.28 10.78 20.10
C ASP A 296 11.44 9.24 20.19
N VAL A 297 11.14 8.51 19.09
CA VAL A 297 11.17 7.03 19.06
C VAL A 297 12.40 6.52 18.31
N ILE A 298 12.88 7.25 17.30
CA ILE A 298 13.93 6.80 16.38
C ILE A 298 15.23 7.59 16.61
N SER A 299 16.32 6.86 16.80
CA SER A 299 17.67 7.46 16.88
C SER A 299 18.48 7.15 15.61
N ILE A 300 19.14 8.18 15.06
CA ILE A 300 19.99 8.01 13.88
C ILE A 300 21.38 8.60 14.08
N SER A 301 22.37 8.00 13.42
CA SER A 301 23.75 8.49 13.44
C SER A 301 24.42 8.35 12.06
N LYS A 302 25.51 9.12 11.84
CA LYS A 302 26.39 8.91 10.69
C LYS A 302 27.42 7.86 11.05
N GLU A 303 27.33 6.67 10.46
CA GLU A 303 28.23 5.56 10.72
C GLU A 303 28.35 4.65 9.50
N ASP A 304 29.49 3.96 9.36
CA ASP A 304 29.70 2.95 8.32
C ASP A 304 29.45 1.56 8.92
N PHE A 305 28.53 0.78 8.35
CA PHE A 305 28.20 -0.57 8.80
C PHE A 305 29.43 -1.46 8.96
N PHE A 306 30.41 -1.36 8.06
CA PHE A 306 31.62 -2.18 8.13
C PHE A 306 32.58 -1.77 9.24
N ARG A 307 32.40 -0.60 9.86
CA ARG A 307 33.18 -0.12 11.02
C ARG A 307 32.40 -0.16 12.33
N SER A 308 31.07 -0.32 12.25
CA SER A 308 30.21 -0.39 13.43
C SER A 308 30.32 -1.76 14.12
N LYS A 309 29.85 -1.84 15.34
CA LYS A 309 29.68 -3.09 16.08
C LYS A 309 28.50 -2.99 17.02
N LYS A 310 27.92 -4.12 17.39
CA LYS A 310 26.90 -4.20 18.43
C LYS A 310 27.53 -3.88 19.81
N ASN A 311 26.87 -3.06 20.62
CA ASN A 311 27.43 -2.53 21.84
C ASN A 311 27.15 -3.41 23.10
N ASN A 312 26.21 -4.34 23.00
CA ASN A 312 25.78 -5.23 24.07
C ASN A 312 25.47 -6.62 23.53
N ASP A 313 25.18 -7.59 24.40
CA ASP A 313 24.83 -8.96 24.02
C ASP A 313 23.32 -9.19 23.90
N ASP A 314 22.48 -8.14 24.07
CA ASP A 314 21.04 -8.26 23.93
C ASP A 314 20.64 -8.68 22.52
N PHE A 315 19.48 -9.33 22.36
CA PHE A 315 19.00 -9.72 21.05
C PHE A 315 18.70 -8.49 20.17
N LEU A 316 19.11 -8.54 18.90
CA LEU A 316 18.94 -7.43 17.97
C LEU A 316 18.26 -7.90 16.67
N HIS A 317 17.22 -7.20 16.26
CA HIS A 317 16.55 -7.41 14.99
C HIS A 317 17.06 -6.41 13.95
N LEU A 318 17.66 -6.91 12.86
CA LEU A 318 18.18 -6.07 11.78
C LEU A 318 17.33 -6.24 10.52
N VAL A 319 16.91 -5.12 9.94
CA VAL A 319 16.28 -5.11 8.60
C VAL A 319 16.88 -3.98 7.78
N PHE A 320 17.47 -4.30 6.64
CA PHE A 320 18.15 -3.28 5.83
C PHE A 320 18.10 -3.58 4.32
N ASN A 321 18.33 -2.53 3.55
CA ASN A 321 18.35 -2.56 2.10
C ASN A 321 19.75 -2.16 1.61
N PRO A 322 20.70 -3.12 1.51
CA PRO A 322 22.04 -2.80 1.03
C PRO A 322 21.99 -2.27 -0.41
N PRO A 323 22.95 -1.46 -0.81
CA PRO A 323 23.03 -0.99 -2.19
C PRO A 323 23.23 -2.18 -3.16
N TYR A 324 22.45 -2.16 -4.26
CA TYR A 324 22.49 -3.20 -5.30
C TYR A 324 22.38 -2.60 -6.71
N GLY A 325 22.78 -3.39 -7.73
CA GLY A 325 22.66 -3.07 -9.14
C GLY A 325 23.79 -2.17 -9.69
N GLU A 326 23.65 -1.73 -10.94
CA GLU A 326 24.64 -0.98 -11.71
C GLU A 326 25.04 0.39 -11.11
N ARG A 327 24.37 0.80 -10.04
CA ARG A 327 24.56 2.10 -9.37
C ARG A 327 25.84 2.20 -8.54
N LEU A 328 26.46 1.06 -8.27
CA LEU A 328 27.72 1.02 -7.54
C LEU A 328 28.74 0.25 -8.37
N ARG A 329 29.84 0.92 -8.70
CA ARG A 329 31.09 0.30 -9.19
C ARG A 329 31.75 -0.50 -8.04
N ILE A 330 30.99 -1.41 -7.40
CA ILE A 330 31.44 -2.23 -6.28
C ILE A 330 31.51 -3.67 -6.79
N ASP A 331 32.57 -4.34 -6.43
CA ASP A 331 32.61 -5.80 -6.49
C ASP A 331 31.53 -6.36 -5.56
N ILE A 332 30.43 -6.81 -6.17
CA ILE A 332 29.23 -7.29 -5.48
C ILE A 332 29.58 -8.49 -4.59
N GLU A 333 30.44 -9.38 -5.06
CA GLU A 333 30.83 -10.59 -4.32
C GLU A 333 31.56 -10.22 -3.04
N SER A 334 32.60 -9.38 -3.14
CA SER A 334 33.35 -8.87 -1.99
C SER A 334 32.47 -8.11 -1.01
N PHE A 335 31.52 -7.32 -1.51
CA PHE A 335 30.60 -6.55 -0.68
C PHE A 335 29.68 -7.44 0.15
N TYR A 336 29.04 -8.46 -0.46
CA TYR A 336 28.14 -9.37 0.25
C TYR A 336 28.90 -10.32 1.17
N LYS A 337 30.14 -10.71 0.82
CA LYS A 337 31.03 -11.42 1.73
C LYS A 337 31.29 -10.59 3.01
N LYS A 338 31.63 -9.31 2.84
CA LYS A 338 31.85 -8.40 3.99
C LYS A 338 30.60 -8.26 4.86
N ILE A 339 29.38 -8.21 4.28
CA ILE A 339 28.13 -8.23 5.06
C ILE A 339 28.07 -9.48 5.92
N GLY A 340 28.27 -10.66 5.32
CA GLY A 340 28.20 -11.92 6.06
C GLY A 340 29.25 -12.03 7.15
N ASP A 341 30.50 -11.64 6.87
CA ASP A 341 31.57 -11.64 7.87
C ASP A 341 31.22 -10.70 9.02
N LYS A 342 30.72 -9.48 8.72
CA LYS A 342 30.29 -8.50 9.70
C LYS A 342 29.17 -9.01 10.62
N LEU A 343 28.17 -9.66 10.05
CA LEU A 343 27.08 -10.27 10.81
C LEU A 343 27.57 -11.36 11.76
N LYS A 344 28.57 -12.17 11.35
CA LYS A 344 29.14 -13.23 12.19
C LYS A 344 29.96 -12.70 13.37
N THR A 345 30.79 -11.68 13.09
CA THR A 345 31.81 -11.23 14.07
C THR A 345 31.31 -10.16 15.00
N ASP A 346 30.56 -9.18 14.48
CA ASP A 346 30.24 -7.96 15.23
C ASP A 346 28.72 -7.85 15.58
N TYR A 347 27.89 -8.70 15.00
CA TYR A 347 26.43 -8.72 15.23
C TYR A 347 25.92 -10.11 15.61
N SER A 348 26.66 -10.79 16.49
CA SER A 348 26.20 -12.06 17.08
C SER A 348 24.91 -11.84 17.90
N ASN A 349 24.17 -12.91 18.18
CA ASN A 349 22.85 -12.85 18.84
C ASN A 349 21.89 -11.87 18.17
N SER A 350 21.70 -12.04 16.84
CA SER A 350 20.82 -11.19 16.07
C SER A 350 20.06 -11.96 14.99
N ASN A 351 18.90 -11.43 14.59
CA ASN A 351 18.15 -11.87 13.44
C ASN A 351 18.28 -10.81 12.33
N ALA A 352 18.99 -11.16 11.24
CA ALA A 352 19.29 -10.21 10.18
C ALA A 352 18.54 -10.52 8.88
N TRP A 353 17.76 -9.55 8.43
CA TRP A 353 17.04 -9.58 7.16
C TRP A 353 17.54 -8.48 6.22
N PHE A 354 17.79 -8.84 4.98
CA PHE A 354 18.14 -7.84 3.99
C PHE A 354 17.55 -8.16 2.61
N ILE A 355 17.37 -7.12 1.82
CA ILE A 355 16.82 -7.22 0.47
C ILE A 355 17.95 -7.29 -0.54
N THR A 356 17.80 -8.09 -1.56
CA THR A 356 18.69 -8.09 -2.72
C THR A 356 17.93 -8.41 -4.01
N SER A 357 18.35 -7.80 -5.10
CA SER A 357 17.91 -8.19 -6.46
C SER A 357 18.82 -9.25 -7.08
N SER A 358 20.00 -9.52 -6.48
CA SER A 358 20.98 -10.47 -6.99
C SER A 358 20.97 -11.76 -6.18
N VAL A 359 20.40 -12.82 -6.76
CA VAL A 359 20.43 -14.17 -6.17
C VAL A 359 21.87 -14.72 -6.09
N GLU A 360 22.72 -14.37 -7.05
CA GLU A 360 24.12 -14.76 -7.07
C GLU A 360 24.89 -14.14 -5.90
N ALA A 361 24.68 -12.87 -5.61
CA ALA A 361 25.31 -12.18 -4.49
C ALA A 361 25.05 -12.87 -3.13
N LEU A 362 23.87 -13.48 -2.96
CA LEU A 362 23.55 -14.23 -1.74
C LEU A 362 24.47 -15.41 -1.47
N LYS A 363 25.09 -16.02 -2.48
CA LYS A 363 26.02 -17.14 -2.32
C LYS A 363 27.31 -16.72 -1.61
N HIS A 364 27.67 -15.43 -1.72
CA HIS A 364 28.90 -14.88 -1.16
C HIS A 364 28.77 -14.42 0.31
N VAL A 365 27.55 -14.31 0.83
CA VAL A 365 27.31 -13.92 2.25
C VAL A 365 27.95 -14.91 3.23
N GLY A 366 28.08 -16.18 2.84
CA GLY A 366 28.71 -17.22 3.67
C GLY A 366 27.95 -17.53 4.97
N LEU A 367 26.65 -17.20 5.02
CA LEU A 367 25.69 -17.59 6.04
C LEU A 367 24.55 -18.36 5.37
N ARG A 368 24.06 -19.42 6.02
CA ARG A 368 22.90 -20.16 5.55
C ARG A 368 21.64 -19.38 5.95
N PRO A 369 20.83 -18.90 5.01
CA PRO A 369 19.59 -18.21 5.35
C PRO A 369 18.58 -19.20 5.95
N SER A 370 17.93 -18.83 7.02
CA SER A 370 16.81 -19.58 7.60
C SER A 370 15.56 -19.51 6.72
N ARG A 371 15.34 -18.37 6.06
CA ARG A 371 14.18 -18.12 5.20
C ARG A 371 14.55 -17.28 3.98
N LYS A 372 13.92 -17.56 2.85
CA LYS A 372 14.03 -16.76 1.61
C LYS A 372 12.62 -16.48 1.11
N ILE A 373 12.31 -15.21 0.90
CA ILE A 373 11.00 -14.78 0.42
C ILE A 373 11.19 -13.99 -0.88
N LYS A 374 10.44 -14.36 -1.92
CA LYS A 374 10.44 -13.64 -3.18
C LYS A 374 9.38 -12.55 -3.15
N LEU A 375 9.81 -11.29 -3.25
CA LEU A 375 8.94 -10.13 -3.31
C LEU A 375 9.21 -9.34 -4.60
N PHE A 376 8.23 -8.56 -5.03
CA PHE A 376 8.33 -7.74 -6.23
C PHE A 376 8.16 -6.26 -5.87
N ASN A 377 9.15 -5.45 -6.23
CA ASN A 377 9.12 -4.00 -6.05
C ASN A 377 8.83 -3.35 -7.41
N GLY A 378 7.57 -3.13 -7.72
CA GLY A 378 7.14 -2.52 -8.98
C GLY A 378 6.40 -3.50 -9.93
N LYS A 379 6.39 -3.13 -11.23
CA LYS A 379 5.67 -3.85 -12.30
C LYS A 379 6.18 -5.27 -12.52
#